data_087551fc2ebfc39d7ccdc2669a2bb2db
#
_entry.id   087551fc2ebfc39d7ccdc2669a2bb2db
#
_cell.length_a   1.000
_cell.length_b   1.000
_cell.length_c   1.000
_cell.angle_alpha   90.00
_cell.angle_beta   90.00
_cell.angle_gamma   90.00
#
_symmetry.space_group_name_H-M   'P 1'
#
loop_
_entity.id
_entity.type
_entity.pdbx_description
1 polymer ?
#
loop_
_entity_poly.entity_id
_entity_poly.type
_entity_poly.pdbx_seq_one_letter_code
_entity_poly.pdbx_strand_id
1 'polypeptide(L)'
;MIFLNLPVRDVSRSRIFYEALGWQVSQEFSDDEAACIVIDENICAMLLTREYFATYGARPVTDTRDTVNAVYGLALASAREVDALTTAALAAGATEEVDEAKRAQERRVGMHSRTFLDPDGHQWEPFCMGNPWR
;
A
#
# COMPACT_ATOMS: atom_id res chain seq x y z
N MET A 1 2.06 -13.71 11.00
CA MET A 1 2.86 -12.79 10.20
C MET A 1 2.52 -12.91 8.72
N ILE A 2 2.32 -11.80 8.03
CA ILE A 2 1.99 -11.78 6.61
C ILE A 2 3.09 -11.04 5.85
N PHE A 3 3.51 -11.63 4.72
CA PHE A 3 4.35 -10.97 3.72
C PHE A 3 3.52 -10.74 2.47
N LEU A 4 3.31 -9.47 2.14
CA LEU A 4 2.65 -9.08 0.91
C LEU A 4 3.72 -8.95 -0.17
N ASN A 5 3.76 -9.88 -1.13
CA ASN A 5 4.74 -9.83 -2.20
C ASN A 5 4.17 -9.03 -3.37
N LEU A 6 4.81 -7.92 -3.70
CA LEU A 6 4.34 -6.95 -4.68
C LEU A 6 5.35 -6.83 -5.83
N PRO A 7 4.95 -7.11 -7.08
CA PRO A 7 5.83 -6.87 -8.22
C PRO A 7 5.97 -5.39 -8.48
N VAL A 8 7.19 -4.92 -8.65
CA VAL A 8 7.48 -3.51 -8.93
C VAL A 8 8.46 -3.39 -10.10
N ARG A 9 8.38 -2.29 -10.85
CA ARG A 9 9.26 -2.06 -11.99
C ARG A 9 10.65 -1.62 -11.57
N ASP A 10 10.77 -0.93 -10.45
CA ASP A 10 12.02 -0.40 -9.93
C ASP A 10 12.00 -0.50 -8.39
N VAL A 11 12.75 -1.46 -7.86
CA VAL A 11 12.79 -1.73 -6.41
C VAL A 11 13.30 -0.53 -5.62
N SER A 12 14.35 0.16 -6.13
CA SER A 12 14.89 1.33 -5.45
C SER A 12 13.90 2.48 -5.36
N ARG A 13 13.20 2.77 -6.46
CA ARG A 13 12.17 3.81 -6.48
C ARG A 13 11.01 3.46 -5.55
N SER A 14 10.56 2.22 -5.60
CA SER A 14 9.45 1.74 -4.77
C SER A 14 9.83 1.79 -3.28
N ARG A 15 11.05 1.40 -2.95
CA ARG A 15 11.58 1.50 -1.59
C ARG A 15 11.56 2.94 -1.08
N ILE A 16 12.05 3.89 -1.87
CA ILE A 16 12.04 5.32 -1.51
C ILE A 16 10.61 5.80 -1.25
N PHE A 17 9.67 5.39 -2.12
CA PHE A 17 8.26 5.72 -1.94
C PHE A 17 7.75 5.27 -0.59
N TYR A 18 7.94 4.00 -0.22
CA TYR A 18 7.42 3.46 1.04
C TYR A 18 8.15 4.00 2.27
N GLU A 19 9.44 4.29 2.17
CA GLU A 19 10.16 4.98 3.25
C GLU A 19 9.57 6.37 3.51
N ALA A 20 9.12 7.06 2.47
CA ALA A 20 8.49 8.37 2.60
C ALA A 20 7.15 8.33 3.35
N LEU A 21 6.51 7.16 3.42
CA LEU A 21 5.30 6.95 4.23
C LEU A 21 5.61 6.77 5.72
N GLY A 22 6.88 6.70 6.09
CA GLY A 22 7.30 6.48 7.46
C GLY A 22 7.54 5.01 7.83
N TRP A 23 7.43 4.09 6.87
CA TRP A 23 7.70 2.68 7.12
C TRP A 23 9.19 2.37 7.02
N GLN A 24 9.64 1.38 7.78
CA GLN A 24 11.05 1.01 7.84
C GLN A 24 11.39 -0.07 6.83
N VAL A 25 12.63 -0.05 6.36
CA VAL A 25 13.18 -1.10 5.50
C VAL A 25 14.00 -2.06 6.34
N SER A 26 13.73 -3.35 6.21
CA SER A 26 14.57 -4.39 6.79
C SER A 26 15.77 -4.64 5.88
N GLN A 27 16.96 -4.25 6.33
CA GLN A 27 18.18 -4.47 5.56
C GLN A 27 18.53 -5.96 5.44
N GLU A 28 18.20 -6.74 6.46
CA GLU A 28 18.46 -8.18 6.48
C GLU A 28 17.74 -8.91 5.33
N PHE A 29 16.53 -8.47 4.99
CA PHE A 29 15.72 -9.09 3.95
C PHE A 29 15.64 -8.26 2.66
N SER A 30 16.62 -7.38 2.44
CA SER A 30 16.65 -6.51 1.26
C SER A 30 17.94 -6.71 0.49
N ASP A 31 17.82 -6.72 -0.85
CA ASP A 31 18.93 -6.79 -1.80
C ASP A 31 18.57 -6.06 -3.09
N ASP A 32 19.26 -6.34 -4.19
CA ASP A 32 19.02 -5.68 -5.48
C ASP A 32 17.68 -6.09 -6.13
N GLU A 33 17.15 -7.25 -5.77
CA GLU A 33 15.93 -7.81 -6.36
C GLU A 33 14.70 -7.65 -5.46
N ALA A 34 14.91 -7.30 -4.19
CA ALA A 34 13.86 -7.26 -3.19
C ALA A 34 14.13 -6.18 -2.13
N ALA A 35 13.08 -5.51 -1.70
CA ALA A 35 13.12 -4.66 -0.52
C ALA A 35 11.99 -5.06 0.43
N CYS A 36 12.32 -5.29 1.69
CA CYS A 36 11.35 -5.64 2.72
C CYS A 36 10.95 -4.38 3.49
N ILE A 37 9.69 -4.01 3.36
CA ILE A 37 9.08 -2.88 4.05
C ILE A 37 8.30 -3.39 5.25
N VAL A 38 8.65 -2.93 6.44
CA VAL A 38 7.95 -3.29 7.68
C VAL A 38 6.80 -2.31 7.90
N ILE A 39 5.58 -2.80 7.73
CA ILE A 39 4.37 -1.98 7.88
C ILE A 39 3.93 -2.01 9.34
N ASP A 40 3.94 -3.18 9.94
CA ASP A 40 3.56 -3.39 11.33
C ASP A 40 4.31 -4.63 11.85
N GLU A 41 4.20 -4.92 13.12
CA GLU A 41 4.88 -6.00 13.82
C GLU A 41 4.75 -7.36 13.10
N ASN A 42 3.59 -7.62 12.50
CA ASN A 42 3.29 -8.89 11.84
C ASN A 42 2.97 -8.75 10.34
N ILE A 43 3.26 -7.59 9.75
CA ILE A 43 2.92 -7.32 8.36
C ILE A 43 4.10 -6.65 7.67
N CYS A 44 4.59 -7.31 6.62
CA CYS A 44 5.64 -6.77 5.76
C CYS A 44 5.18 -6.77 4.31
N ALA A 45 5.63 -5.79 3.54
CA ALA A 45 5.51 -5.82 2.09
C ALA A 45 6.89 -6.10 1.48
N MET A 46 6.97 -7.12 0.63
CA MET A 46 8.16 -7.42 -0.15
C MET A 46 8.01 -6.79 -1.52
N LEU A 47 8.82 -5.80 -1.81
CA LEU A 47 8.88 -5.16 -3.12
C LEU A 47 9.86 -5.96 -3.97
N LEU A 48 9.35 -6.66 -4.98
CA LEU A 48 10.14 -7.61 -5.77
C LEU A 48 10.22 -7.14 -7.22
N THR A 49 11.38 -7.35 -7.86
CA THR A 49 11.42 -7.21 -9.32
C THR A 49 10.35 -8.12 -9.93
N ARG A 50 9.81 -7.74 -11.09
CA ARG A 50 8.80 -8.56 -11.77
C ARG A 50 9.35 -9.95 -12.10
N GLU A 51 10.60 -10.04 -12.46
CA GLU A 51 11.30 -11.30 -12.76
C GLU A 51 11.36 -12.21 -11.53
N TYR A 52 11.75 -11.64 -10.38
CA TYR A 52 11.79 -12.41 -9.14
C TYR A 52 10.39 -12.82 -8.68
N PHE A 53 9.42 -11.90 -8.75
CA PHE A 53 8.02 -12.20 -8.42
C PHE A 53 7.48 -13.35 -9.27
N ALA A 54 7.83 -13.40 -10.56
CA ALA A 54 7.38 -14.44 -11.47
C ALA A 54 7.85 -15.84 -11.06
N THR A 55 8.91 -15.96 -10.24
CA THR A 55 9.40 -17.26 -9.77
C THR A 55 8.50 -17.93 -8.76
N TYR A 56 7.55 -17.20 -8.16
CA TYR A 56 6.66 -17.75 -7.14
C TYR A 56 5.53 -18.62 -7.70
N GLY A 57 5.31 -18.60 -9.00
CA GLY A 57 4.26 -19.41 -9.61
C GLY A 57 4.40 -19.51 -11.12
N ALA A 58 3.49 -20.27 -11.73
CA ALA A 58 3.51 -20.54 -13.16
C ALA A 58 2.62 -19.59 -13.98
N ARG A 59 1.79 -18.77 -13.30
CA ARG A 59 0.87 -17.88 -13.99
C ARG A 59 1.57 -16.59 -14.40
N PRO A 60 1.18 -15.98 -15.53
CA PRO A 60 1.72 -14.69 -15.93
C PRO A 60 1.48 -13.61 -14.86
N VAL A 61 2.47 -12.73 -14.68
CA VAL A 61 2.38 -11.60 -13.76
C VAL A 61 1.52 -10.51 -14.37
N THR A 62 0.50 -10.06 -13.62
CA THR A 62 -0.41 -8.99 -14.05
C THR A 62 0.33 -7.65 -14.20
N ASP A 63 -0.06 -6.85 -15.18
CA ASP A 63 0.37 -5.46 -15.25
C ASP A 63 -0.49 -4.62 -14.30
N THR A 64 0.11 -4.18 -13.20
CA THR A 64 -0.59 -3.44 -12.14
C THR A 64 -0.88 -1.98 -12.47
N ARG A 65 -0.41 -1.47 -13.61
CA ARG A 65 -0.68 -0.08 -14.01
C ARG A 65 -2.13 0.18 -14.36
N ASP A 66 -2.80 -0.82 -14.96
CA ASP A 66 -4.15 -0.69 -15.49
C ASP A 66 -5.17 -1.59 -14.81
N THR A 67 -4.72 -2.50 -13.95
CA THR A 67 -5.58 -3.49 -13.28
C THR A 67 -5.27 -3.57 -11.81
N VAL A 68 -6.30 -3.87 -11.00
CA VAL A 68 -6.14 -4.09 -9.57
C VAL A 68 -6.62 -5.50 -9.22
N ASN A 69 -5.80 -6.24 -8.48
CA ASN A 69 -6.15 -7.58 -7.99
C ASN A 69 -6.46 -7.58 -6.50
N ALA A 70 -5.90 -6.63 -5.77
CA ALA A 70 -6.08 -6.55 -4.33
C ALA A 70 -6.10 -5.10 -3.89
N VAL A 71 -6.86 -4.83 -2.83
CA VAL A 71 -6.85 -3.55 -2.14
C VAL A 71 -6.32 -3.81 -0.73
N TYR A 72 -5.26 -3.11 -0.36
CA TYR A 72 -4.64 -3.27 0.95
C TYR A 72 -5.23 -2.24 1.89
N GLY A 73 -6.15 -2.69 2.73
CA GLY A 73 -6.78 -1.85 3.74
C GLY A 73 -5.88 -1.69 4.96
N LEU A 74 -5.64 -0.46 5.37
CA LEU A 74 -4.86 -0.13 6.56
C LEU A 74 -5.77 0.53 7.58
N ALA A 75 -6.09 -0.18 8.65
CA ALA A 75 -6.86 0.38 9.75
C ALA A 75 -5.94 1.26 10.60
N LEU A 76 -6.24 2.54 10.65
CA LEU A 76 -5.50 3.55 11.42
C LEU A 76 -6.37 4.09 12.56
N ALA A 77 -5.72 4.75 13.51
CA ALA A 77 -6.40 5.18 14.73
C ALA A 77 -7.32 6.39 14.54
N SER A 78 -7.06 7.23 13.53
CA SER A 78 -7.81 8.48 13.36
C SER A 78 -7.85 8.93 11.89
N ALA A 79 -8.81 9.80 11.60
CA ALA A 79 -8.90 10.47 10.30
C ALA A 79 -7.64 11.30 10.00
N ARG A 80 -7.03 11.89 11.02
CA ARG A 80 -5.77 12.63 10.88
C ARG A 80 -4.65 11.73 10.36
N GLU A 81 -4.53 10.52 10.88
CA GLU A 81 -3.53 9.55 10.42
C GLU A 81 -3.81 9.09 9.00
N VAL A 82 -5.07 8.86 8.64
CA VAL A 82 -5.47 8.52 7.26
C VAL A 82 -5.04 9.63 6.30
N ASP A 83 -5.31 10.88 6.64
CA ASP A 83 -4.97 12.02 5.80
C ASP A 83 -3.45 12.24 5.74
N ALA A 84 -2.75 12.09 6.85
CA ALA A 84 -1.30 12.25 6.89
C ALA A 84 -0.57 11.21 6.02
N LEU A 85 -0.98 9.95 6.10
CA LEU A 85 -0.41 8.89 5.27
C LEU A 85 -0.69 9.13 3.79
N THR A 86 -1.92 9.48 3.44
CA THR A 86 -2.31 9.74 2.06
C THR A 86 -1.57 10.96 1.50
N THR A 87 -1.47 12.05 2.28
CA THR A 87 -0.71 13.24 1.88
C THR A 87 0.75 12.91 1.61
N ALA A 88 1.38 12.12 2.49
CA ALA A 88 2.77 11.68 2.29
C ALA A 88 2.91 10.82 1.03
N ALA A 89 1.96 9.92 0.77
CA ALA A 89 1.96 9.10 -0.44
C ALA A 89 1.86 9.95 -1.71
N LEU A 90 0.95 10.92 -1.73
CA LEU A 90 0.79 11.81 -2.89
C LEU A 90 2.04 12.65 -3.14
N ALA A 91 2.65 13.15 -2.07
CA ALA A 91 3.92 13.90 -2.17
C ALA A 91 5.07 13.03 -2.71
N ALA A 92 5.02 11.72 -2.47
CA ALA A 92 6.04 10.77 -2.93
C ALA A 92 5.75 10.16 -4.31
N GLY A 93 4.66 10.56 -4.97
CA GLY A 93 4.35 10.14 -6.34
C GLY A 93 3.15 9.22 -6.52
N ALA A 94 2.36 9.00 -5.47
CA ALA A 94 1.11 8.25 -5.57
C ALA A 94 0.04 9.03 -6.32
N THR A 95 -0.96 8.31 -6.83
CA THR A 95 -2.17 8.88 -7.42
C THR A 95 -3.35 8.60 -6.49
N GLU A 96 -4.19 9.59 -6.24
CA GLU A 96 -5.40 9.39 -5.42
C GLU A 96 -6.58 8.98 -6.29
N GLU A 97 -7.31 7.96 -5.84
CA GLU A 97 -8.59 7.56 -6.39
C GLU A 97 -9.70 8.14 -5.52
N VAL A 98 -10.63 8.89 -6.12
CA VAL A 98 -11.73 9.54 -5.37
C VAL A 98 -13.07 9.06 -5.92
N ASP A 99 -13.88 8.47 -5.03
CA ASP A 99 -15.28 8.12 -5.29
C ASP A 99 -16.13 8.82 -4.23
N GLU A 100 -16.72 9.95 -4.60
CA GLU A 100 -17.51 10.77 -3.67
C GLU A 100 -18.75 10.06 -3.13
N ALA A 101 -19.39 9.24 -3.94
CA ALA A 101 -20.57 8.48 -3.49
C ALA A 101 -20.19 7.47 -2.41
N LYS A 102 -19.08 6.74 -2.61
CA LYS A 102 -18.54 5.81 -1.63
C LYS A 102 -18.14 6.54 -0.35
N ARG A 103 -17.42 7.65 -0.47
CA ARG A 103 -16.98 8.43 0.70
C ARG A 103 -18.17 8.97 1.50
N ALA A 104 -19.23 9.44 0.83
CA ALA A 104 -20.43 9.88 1.50
C ALA A 104 -21.13 8.75 2.27
N GLN A 105 -21.18 7.56 1.68
CA GLN A 105 -21.74 6.38 2.32
C GLN A 105 -20.94 5.98 3.55
N GLU A 106 -19.60 5.97 3.45
CA GLU A 106 -18.72 5.67 4.57
C GLU A 106 -18.90 6.65 5.73
N ARG A 107 -19.00 7.94 5.45
CA ARG A 107 -19.23 8.96 6.49
C ARG A 107 -20.52 8.71 7.27
N ARG A 108 -21.56 8.17 6.63
CA ARG A 108 -22.82 7.84 7.31
C ARG A 108 -22.67 6.78 8.40
N VAL A 109 -21.68 5.90 8.26
CA VAL A 109 -21.39 4.84 9.23
C VAL A 109 -20.18 5.16 10.11
N GLY A 110 -19.71 6.41 10.09
CA GLY A 110 -18.58 6.85 10.91
C GLY A 110 -17.22 6.40 10.43
N MET A 111 -17.10 6.04 9.16
CA MET A 111 -15.85 5.63 8.54
C MET A 111 -15.24 6.78 7.74
N HIS A 112 -13.95 6.96 7.84
CA HIS A 112 -13.18 7.85 6.99
C HIS A 112 -12.10 7.03 6.28
N SER A 113 -12.08 7.06 4.97
CA SER A 113 -11.07 6.38 4.18
C SER A 113 -10.60 7.24 3.01
N ARG A 114 -9.42 6.93 2.53
CA ARG A 114 -8.87 7.47 1.29
C ARG A 114 -8.22 6.33 0.52
N THR A 115 -8.07 6.49 -0.78
CA THR A 115 -7.49 5.47 -1.64
C THR A 115 -6.37 6.08 -2.45
N PHE A 116 -5.18 5.46 -2.42
CA PHE A 116 -4.10 5.86 -3.31
C PHE A 116 -3.51 4.66 -4.05
N LEU A 117 -2.97 4.93 -5.22
CA LEU A 117 -2.19 3.97 -5.99
C LEU A 117 -0.71 4.32 -5.84
N ASP A 118 0.12 3.32 -5.53
CA ASP A 118 1.56 3.53 -5.51
C ASP A 118 2.10 3.73 -6.95
N PRO A 119 3.40 4.02 -7.14
CA PRO A 119 3.96 4.23 -8.48
C PRO A 119 3.79 3.07 -9.45
N ASP A 120 3.54 1.87 -8.96
CA ASP A 120 3.30 0.67 -9.78
C ASP A 120 1.82 0.32 -9.94
N GLY A 121 0.92 1.10 -9.32
CA GLY A 121 -0.52 0.90 -9.38
C GLY A 121 -1.09 0.00 -8.29
N HIS A 122 -0.30 -0.41 -7.30
CA HIS A 122 -0.83 -1.13 -6.15
C HIS A 122 -1.73 -0.23 -5.33
N GLN A 123 -2.91 -0.74 -5.00
CA GLN A 123 -3.97 0.06 -4.39
C GLN A 123 -4.01 -0.12 -2.87
N TRP A 124 -3.93 1.00 -2.18
CA TRP A 124 -3.97 1.08 -0.72
C TRP A 124 -5.16 1.89 -0.27
N GLU A 125 -5.80 1.43 0.79
CA GLU A 125 -6.93 2.13 1.40
C GLU A 125 -6.70 2.31 2.90
N PRO A 126 -6.04 3.41 3.31
CA PRO A 126 -6.00 3.78 4.72
C PRO A 126 -7.40 4.21 5.17
N PHE A 127 -7.82 3.71 6.31
CA PHE A 127 -9.14 4.03 6.86
C PHE A 127 -9.12 4.02 8.37
N CYS A 128 -10.08 4.74 8.95
CA CYS A 128 -10.41 4.62 10.36
C CYS A 128 -11.92 4.50 10.51
N MET A 129 -12.32 3.84 11.56
CA MET A 129 -13.73 3.77 11.95
C MET A 129 -13.90 4.49 13.28
N GLY A 130 -14.95 5.30 13.41
CA GLY A 130 -15.45 5.66 14.73
C GLY A 130 -15.75 4.35 15.45
N ASN A 131 -15.44 4.22 16.69
CA ASN A 131 -15.40 2.97 17.43
C ASN A 131 -16.31 1.84 16.86
N PRO A 132 -15.77 0.89 16.08
CA PRO A 132 -16.58 -0.14 15.43
C PRO A 132 -17.17 -1.16 16.41
N TRP A 133 -16.76 -1.07 17.68
CA TRP A 133 -17.17 -2.00 18.73
C TRP A 133 -18.18 -1.39 19.70
N ARG A 134 -18.68 -0.22 19.39
CA ARG A 134 -19.75 0.41 20.14
C ARG A 134 -21.11 0.15 19.55
#